data_58566ff8ec01cea70282aa8e59c62060
#
_entry.id   58566ff8ec01cea70282aa8e59c62060
#
_cell.length_a   1.000
_cell.length_b   1.000
_cell.length_c   1.000
_cell.angle_alpha   90.00
_cell.angle_beta   90.00
_cell.angle_gamma   90.00
#
_symmetry.space_group_name_H-M   'P 1'
#
loop_
_entity.id
_entity.type
_entity.pdbx_description
1 polymer ?
#
loop_
_entity_poly.entity_id
_entity_poly.type
_entity_poly.pdbx_seq_one_letter_code
_entity_poly.pdbx_strand_id
1 'polypeptide(L)'
;MIPIHRDPHFTFRFADDRTIPRFHLDGVEAGRQVKVFQFDADAGKRLGLLATATVGEGGWVDLPEPIIVKAGEAFIAVVENL
;
A
#
# COMPACT_ATOMS: atom_id res chain seq x y z
N MET A 1 -23.74 0.25 19.18
CA MET A 1 -22.33 -0.10 18.90
C MET A 1 -21.67 1.00 18.06
N ILE A 2 -20.53 1.46 18.51
CA ILE A 2 -19.81 2.47 17.77
C ILE A 2 -18.97 1.78 16.71
N PRO A 3 -19.17 2.12 15.44
CA PRO A 3 -18.33 1.52 14.40
C PRO A 3 -16.87 1.96 14.57
N ILE A 4 -15.97 1.00 14.45
CA ILE A 4 -14.56 1.29 14.46
C ILE A 4 -14.16 1.66 13.04
N HIS A 5 -13.75 2.92 12.87
CA HIS A 5 -13.26 3.37 11.59
C HIS A 5 -11.78 3.03 11.47
N ARG A 6 -11.46 2.20 10.52
CA ARG A 6 -10.08 1.89 10.17
C ARG A 6 -9.82 2.36 8.76
N ASP A 7 -8.64 2.87 8.54
CA ASP A 7 -8.23 3.20 7.18
C ASP A 7 -8.13 1.91 6.38
N PRO A 8 -8.69 1.85 5.17
CA PRO A 8 -8.51 0.68 4.33
C PRO A 8 -7.03 0.41 4.09
N HIS A 9 -6.65 -0.85 4.16
CA HIS A 9 -5.27 -1.22 3.92
C HIS A 9 -5.20 -2.47 3.04
N PHE A 10 -4.13 -2.57 2.28
CA PHE A 10 -3.91 -3.66 1.34
C PHE A 10 -2.48 -4.15 1.52
N THR A 11 -2.34 -5.46 1.72
CA THR A 11 -1.03 -6.07 1.89
C THR A 11 -0.64 -6.81 0.63
N PHE A 12 0.61 -6.59 0.17
CA PHE A 12 1.16 -7.21 -1.02
C PHE A 12 2.41 -7.98 -0.66
N ARG A 13 2.45 -9.24 -1.02
CA ARG A 13 3.61 -10.11 -0.78
C ARG A 13 3.97 -10.84 -2.05
N PHE A 14 5.27 -10.95 -2.33
CA PHE A 14 5.76 -11.56 -3.56
C PHE A 14 6.75 -12.68 -3.24
N ALA A 15 6.69 -13.75 -4.05
CA ALA A 15 7.62 -14.87 -3.94
C ALA A 15 8.99 -14.54 -4.54
N ASP A 16 9.04 -13.58 -5.46
CA ASP A 16 10.26 -13.18 -6.17
C ASP A 16 10.53 -11.69 -5.97
N ASP A 17 11.77 -11.28 -6.25
CA ASP A 17 12.10 -9.86 -6.25
C ASP A 17 11.25 -9.13 -7.27
N ARG A 18 10.71 -7.98 -6.89
CA ARG A 18 9.86 -7.16 -7.75
C ARG A 18 10.24 -5.70 -7.67
N THR A 19 10.18 -5.03 -8.82
CA THR A 19 10.20 -3.57 -8.88
C THR A 19 8.81 -3.11 -9.25
N ILE A 20 8.20 -2.31 -8.39
CA ILE A 20 6.79 -1.93 -8.52
C ILE A 20 6.67 -0.43 -8.77
N PRO A 21 6.41 -0.03 -10.03
CA PRO A 21 6.22 1.39 -10.35
C PRO A 21 4.80 1.88 -10.05
N ARG A 22 3.83 0.95 -10.01
CA ARG A 22 2.43 1.26 -9.76
C ARG A 22 1.70 0.02 -9.26
N PHE A 23 0.58 0.23 -8.60
CA PHE A 23 -0.27 -0.88 -8.17
C PHE A 23 -1.73 -0.44 -8.17
N HIS A 24 -2.64 -1.42 -8.11
CA HIS A 24 -4.07 -1.19 -8.17
C HIS A 24 -4.74 -1.50 -6.83
N LEU A 25 -5.65 -0.64 -6.41
CA LEU A 25 -6.44 -0.82 -5.21
C LEU A 25 -7.93 -0.87 -5.58
N ASP A 26 -8.57 -2.01 -5.33
CA ASP A 26 -9.99 -2.18 -5.62
C ASP A 26 -10.85 -1.35 -4.68
N GLY A 27 -11.85 -0.67 -5.25
CA GLY A 27 -12.86 0.03 -4.48
C GLY A 27 -12.39 1.31 -3.80
N VAL A 28 -11.24 1.83 -4.17
CA VAL A 28 -10.71 3.07 -3.61
C VAL A 28 -10.92 4.21 -4.60
N GLU A 29 -11.48 5.31 -4.11
CA GLU A 29 -11.78 6.48 -4.94
C GLU A 29 -10.52 7.25 -5.29
N ALA A 30 -10.51 7.83 -6.49
CA ALA A 30 -9.44 8.74 -6.91
C ALA A 30 -9.37 9.95 -5.97
N GLY A 31 -8.16 10.45 -5.74
CA GLY A 31 -7.92 11.59 -4.88
C GLY A 31 -7.57 11.24 -3.44
N ARG A 32 -7.76 9.98 -3.04
CA ARG A 32 -7.39 9.54 -1.68
C ARG A 32 -5.87 9.43 -1.56
N GLN A 33 -5.37 9.79 -0.40
CA GLN A 33 -3.94 9.67 -0.11
C GLN A 33 -3.61 8.25 0.33
N VAL A 34 -2.47 7.74 -0.14
CA VAL A 34 -1.99 6.41 0.20
C VAL A 34 -0.59 6.51 0.77
N LYS A 35 -0.36 5.85 1.90
CA LYS A 35 0.98 5.67 2.45
C LYS A 35 1.38 4.22 2.29
N VAL A 36 2.57 4.00 1.78
CA VAL A 36 3.11 2.66 1.54
C VAL A 36 4.24 2.41 2.52
N PHE A 37 4.10 1.35 3.30
CA PHE A 37 5.09 0.96 4.30
C PHE A 37 5.65 -0.42 3.97
N GLN A 38 6.90 -0.63 4.33
CA GLN A 38 7.42 -1.99 4.37
C GLN A 38 6.66 -2.74 5.46
N PHE A 39 6.35 -4.00 5.23
CA PHE A 39 5.53 -4.79 6.14
C PHE A 39 6.19 -6.12 6.46
N ASP A 40 6.26 -6.42 7.75
CA ASP A 40 6.69 -7.73 8.21
C ASP A 40 5.45 -8.60 8.35
N ALA A 41 5.22 -9.47 7.35
CA ALA A 41 4.04 -10.31 7.31
C ALA A 41 4.02 -11.36 8.44
N ASP A 42 5.18 -11.82 8.87
CA ASP A 42 5.28 -12.82 9.93
C ASP A 42 4.94 -12.23 11.30
N ALA A 43 5.37 -11.01 11.56
CA ALA A 43 5.08 -10.30 12.80
C ALA A 43 3.78 -9.49 12.73
N GLY A 44 3.22 -9.30 11.53
CA GLY A 44 2.05 -8.45 11.34
C GLY A 44 2.32 -6.99 11.65
N LYS A 45 3.52 -6.51 11.38
CA LYS A 45 3.99 -5.21 11.82
C LYS A 45 4.40 -4.32 10.65
N ARG A 46 3.96 -3.06 10.68
CA ARG A 46 4.45 -2.06 9.74
C ARG A 46 5.87 -1.64 10.12
N LEU A 47 6.69 -1.50 9.10
CA LEU A 47 8.06 -1.03 9.24
C LEU A 47 8.16 0.40 8.65
N GLY A 48 9.26 0.73 8.01
CA GLY A 48 9.50 2.08 7.52
C GLY A 48 8.58 2.50 6.37
N LEU A 49 8.33 3.80 6.27
CA LEU A 49 7.59 4.39 5.16
C LEU A 49 8.42 4.33 3.89
N LEU A 50 7.85 3.75 2.83
CA LEU A 50 8.51 3.62 1.53
C LEU A 50 8.13 4.74 0.57
N ALA A 51 6.84 5.12 0.55
CA ALA A 51 6.36 6.13 -0.37
C ALA A 51 5.00 6.67 0.08
N THR A 52 4.66 7.86 -0.43
CA THR A 52 3.33 8.41 -0.35
C THR A 52 2.86 8.72 -1.77
N ALA A 53 1.58 8.52 -2.03
CA ALA A 53 1.01 8.75 -3.35
C ALA A 53 -0.47 9.08 -3.24
N THR A 54 -1.06 9.46 -4.37
CA THR A 54 -2.49 9.74 -4.47
C THR A 54 -3.11 8.71 -5.39
N VAL A 55 -4.26 8.18 -4.99
CA VAL A 55 -5.00 7.24 -5.83
C VAL A 55 -5.50 7.96 -7.07
N GLY A 56 -5.19 7.42 -8.24
CA GLY A 56 -5.65 7.92 -9.51
C GLY A 56 -6.96 7.29 -9.95
N GLU A 57 -7.42 7.67 -11.12
CA GLU A 57 -8.64 7.16 -11.70
C GLU A 57 -8.58 5.64 -11.85
N GLY A 58 -9.68 4.97 -11.51
CA GLY A 58 -9.77 3.52 -11.60
C GLY A 58 -9.07 2.76 -10.47
N GLY A 59 -8.59 3.47 -9.45
CA GLY A 59 -7.90 2.83 -8.31
C GLY A 59 -6.42 2.60 -8.53
N TRP A 60 -5.84 3.15 -9.59
CA TRP A 60 -4.42 3.01 -9.86
C TRP A 60 -3.60 4.00 -9.03
N VAL A 61 -2.52 3.49 -8.46
CA VAL A 61 -1.58 4.30 -7.69
C VAL A 61 -0.24 4.30 -8.41
N ASP A 62 0.12 5.45 -8.95
CA ASP A 62 1.41 5.63 -9.61
C ASP A 62 2.41 6.17 -8.58
N LEU A 63 3.50 5.45 -8.39
CA LEU A 63 4.50 5.80 -7.39
C LEU A 63 5.49 6.80 -7.97
N PRO A 64 5.92 7.81 -7.18
CA PRO A 64 6.93 8.78 -7.65
C PRO A 64 8.26 8.10 -7.98
N GLU A 65 8.58 7.04 -7.21
CA GLU A 65 9.72 6.18 -7.47
C GLU A 65 9.29 4.72 -7.30
N PRO A 66 9.77 3.81 -8.15
CA PRO A 66 9.42 2.39 -8.00
C PRO A 66 9.86 1.85 -6.64
N ILE A 67 9.01 0.99 -6.07
CA ILE A 67 9.34 0.28 -4.83
C ILE A 67 10.02 -1.02 -5.19
N ILE A 68 11.13 -1.32 -4.53
CA ILE A 68 11.83 -2.58 -4.68
C ILE A 68 11.45 -3.48 -3.51
N VAL A 69 10.84 -4.63 -3.82
CA VAL A 69 10.42 -5.63 -2.84
C VAL A 69 11.21 -6.89 -3.09
N LYS A 70 11.92 -7.36 -2.10
CA LYS A 70 12.70 -8.60 -2.20
C LYS A 70 11.81 -9.82 -2.00
N ALA A 71 12.28 -10.97 -2.51
CA ALA A 71 11.56 -12.23 -2.34
C ALA A 71 11.22 -12.48 -0.86
N GLY A 72 9.98 -12.80 -0.58
CA GLY A 72 9.49 -13.04 0.77
C GLY A 72 9.14 -11.80 1.57
N GLU A 73 9.52 -10.62 1.09
CA GLU A 73 9.14 -9.37 1.73
C GLU A 73 7.74 -8.93 1.27
N ALA A 74 7.16 -8.01 2.03
CA ALA A 74 5.84 -7.50 1.74
C ALA A 74 5.81 -5.98 1.91
N PHE A 75 4.82 -5.34 1.32
CA PHE A 75 4.49 -3.96 1.64
C PHE A 75 2.99 -3.83 1.93
N ILE A 76 2.64 -2.80 2.65
CA ILE A 76 1.24 -2.49 2.97
C ILE A 76 0.94 -1.08 2.48
N ALA A 77 -0.16 -0.95 1.76
CA ALA A 77 -0.69 0.33 1.31
C ALA A 77 -1.85 0.71 2.22
N VAL A 78 -1.74 1.83 2.89
CA VAL A 78 -2.77 2.34 3.80
C VAL A 78 -3.40 3.57 3.18
N VAL A 79 -4.71 3.49 2.94
CA VAL A 79 -5.47 4.61 2.37
C VAL A 79 -5.91 5.50 3.51
N GLU A 80 -5.48 6.76 3.49
CA GLU A 80 -5.87 7.70 4.53
C GLU A 80 -7.34 8.07 4.40
N ASN A 81 -8.02 8.09 5.52
CA ASN A 81 -9.40 8.52 5.59
C ASN A 81 -9.42 10.05 5.69
N LEU A 82 -10.18 10.69 4.81
CA LEU A 82 -10.31 12.14 4.81
C LEU A 82 -11.38 12.60 5.80
#